data_6256db1dfbf3729179580269965a44da
#
_entry.id   6256db1dfbf3729179580269965a44da
#
_cell.length_a   1.000
_cell.length_b   1.000
_cell.length_c   1.000
_cell.angle_alpha   90.00
_cell.angle_beta   90.00
_cell.angle_gamma   90.00
#
_symmetry.space_group_name_H-M   'P 1'
#
loop_
_entity.id
_entity.type
_entity.pdbx_description
1 polymer ?
#
loop_
_entity_poly.entity_id
_entity_poly.type
_entity_poly.pdbx_seq_one_letter_code
_entity_poly.pdbx_strand_id
1 'polypeptide(L)'
;MISSPIWLPATLLAGLLQAWRTAVQRRVGQMMSVNAAGLVRYLYGLPFAAALMLGYHALLRDGLFPAFSSATVIYSALGGLAQILATNLLLMAFHHRNFVVGTAYSKTEAAQGALLSILLLGERLSLLAWIGIAIGVVGVMLLSTGGKRMSAGDFLRALGQPAARYGIASGFFFALTAIAIRRATMDVITPDPISAALTVLVITVALQTVMQGGYLLWREPEQVRRVFETWRVSGQVGFLSALGSACWFTGFATAPVALVRIVGQSEVVFTLSFAHFYLRERLRRSEVIGLLLVVSAVVLALLGARG
;
A
#
# COMPACT_ATOMS: atom_id res chain seq x y z
N MET A 1 13.88 -14.34 -5.32
CA MET A 1 13.64 -14.71 -6.73
C MET A 1 12.16 -14.52 -7.05
N ILE A 2 11.82 -14.28 -8.32
CA ILE A 2 10.43 -14.23 -8.81
C ILE A 2 9.95 -15.67 -8.93
N SER A 3 8.88 -16.02 -8.20
CA SER A 3 8.33 -17.39 -8.21
C SER A 3 7.19 -17.60 -9.21
N SER A 4 6.56 -16.53 -9.69
CA SER A 4 5.44 -16.59 -10.63
C SER A 4 5.29 -15.28 -11.41
N PRO A 5 4.90 -15.29 -12.69
CA PRO A 5 4.68 -14.08 -13.49
C PRO A 5 3.48 -13.24 -13.02
N ILE A 6 2.61 -13.80 -12.16
CA ILE A 6 1.38 -13.15 -11.67
C ILE A 6 1.66 -11.88 -10.84
N TRP A 7 2.89 -11.73 -10.32
CA TRP A 7 3.24 -10.57 -9.49
C TRP A 7 3.02 -9.24 -10.19
N LEU A 8 3.35 -9.17 -11.48
CA LEU A 8 3.25 -7.93 -12.24
C LEU A 8 1.80 -7.48 -12.46
N PRO A 9 0.90 -8.30 -13.05
CA PRO A 9 -0.51 -7.92 -13.18
C PRO A 9 -1.18 -7.70 -11.82
N ALA A 10 -0.85 -8.49 -10.80
CA ALA A 10 -1.37 -8.29 -9.45
C ALA A 10 -0.96 -6.92 -8.89
N THR A 11 0.32 -6.54 -9.02
CA THR A 11 0.81 -5.24 -8.53
C THR A 11 0.19 -4.06 -9.27
N LEU A 12 0.03 -4.15 -10.60
CA LEU A 12 -0.63 -3.10 -11.39
C LEU A 12 -2.10 -2.95 -10.99
N LEU A 13 -2.82 -4.06 -10.83
CA LEU A 13 -4.21 -4.04 -10.37
C LEU A 13 -4.32 -3.51 -8.94
N ALA A 14 -3.38 -3.85 -8.07
CA ALA A 14 -3.30 -3.30 -6.71
C ALA A 14 -3.16 -1.78 -6.72
N GLY A 15 -2.30 -1.23 -7.60
CA GLY A 15 -2.14 0.22 -7.77
C GLY A 15 -3.42 0.91 -8.25
N LEU A 16 -4.12 0.32 -9.22
CA LEU A 16 -5.40 0.83 -9.72
C LEU A 16 -6.48 0.85 -8.62
N LEU A 17 -6.66 -0.27 -7.93
CA LEU A 17 -7.63 -0.40 -6.84
C LEU A 17 -7.31 0.53 -5.67
N GLN A 18 -6.03 0.72 -5.38
CA GLN A 18 -5.57 1.64 -4.34
C GLN A 18 -5.83 3.10 -4.71
N ALA A 19 -5.61 3.50 -5.96
CA ALA A 19 -5.94 4.84 -6.42
C ALA A 19 -7.45 5.13 -6.25
N TRP A 20 -8.30 4.19 -6.66
CA TRP A 20 -9.75 4.31 -6.50
C TRP A 20 -10.15 4.35 -5.02
N ARG A 21 -9.66 3.38 -4.22
CA ARG A 21 -9.92 3.36 -2.77
C ARG A 21 -9.55 4.67 -2.10
N THR A 22 -8.37 5.25 -2.43
CA THR A 22 -7.91 6.50 -1.82
C THR A 22 -8.87 7.65 -2.11
N ALA A 23 -9.43 7.72 -3.31
CA ALA A 23 -10.43 8.71 -3.66
C ALA A 23 -11.72 8.57 -2.84
N VAL A 24 -12.22 7.33 -2.65
CA VAL A 24 -13.42 7.06 -1.84
C VAL A 24 -13.14 7.28 -0.34
N GLN A 25 -11.99 6.81 0.15
CA GLN A 25 -11.61 6.94 1.56
C GLN A 25 -11.43 8.40 2.00
N ARG A 26 -11.02 9.28 1.08
CA ARG A 26 -10.96 10.72 1.35
C ARG A 26 -12.31 11.31 1.78
N ARG A 27 -13.42 10.84 1.19
CA ARG A 27 -14.78 11.25 1.60
C ARG A 27 -15.10 10.77 3.01
N VAL A 28 -14.76 9.53 3.33
CA VAL A 28 -14.97 8.94 4.66
C VAL A 28 -14.17 9.70 5.73
N GLY A 29 -12.92 10.06 5.44
CA GLY A 29 -12.07 10.84 6.35
C GLY A 29 -12.57 12.25 6.67
N GLN A 30 -13.51 12.79 5.89
CA GLN A 30 -14.19 14.06 6.18
C GLN A 30 -15.40 13.90 7.14
N MET A 31 -15.88 12.67 7.31
CA MET A 31 -17.10 12.35 8.07
C MET A 31 -16.80 11.84 9.48
N MET A 32 -15.58 11.39 9.75
CA MET A 32 -15.18 10.75 11.01
C MET A 32 -13.70 10.98 11.33
N SER A 33 -13.28 10.56 12.55
CA SER A 33 -11.88 10.66 12.96
C SER A 33 -10.94 9.81 12.09
N VAL A 34 -9.62 10.12 12.15
CA VAL A 34 -8.56 9.35 11.45
C VAL A 34 -8.62 7.87 11.81
N ASN A 35 -8.79 7.57 13.10
CA ASN A 35 -8.84 6.18 13.59
C ASN A 35 -10.10 5.44 13.10
N ALA A 36 -11.26 6.10 13.10
CA ALA A 36 -12.48 5.55 12.56
C ALA A 36 -12.40 5.30 11.04
N ALA A 37 -11.86 6.26 10.29
CA ALA A 37 -11.62 6.13 8.85
C ALA A 37 -10.59 5.03 8.52
N GLY A 38 -9.63 4.79 9.40
CA GLY A 38 -8.72 3.65 9.34
C GLY A 38 -9.43 2.33 9.55
N LEU A 39 -10.25 2.21 10.61
CA LEU A 39 -11.00 0.99 10.95
C LEU A 39 -11.93 0.55 9.81
N VAL A 40 -12.57 1.48 9.12
CA VAL A 40 -13.47 1.19 7.98
C VAL A 40 -12.84 0.24 6.96
N ARG A 41 -11.54 0.38 6.67
CA ARG A 41 -10.83 -0.48 5.73
C ARG A 41 -10.82 -1.94 6.16
N TYR A 42 -10.62 -2.17 7.45
CA TYR A 42 -10.43 -3.50 8.02
C TYR A 42 -11.77 -4.15 8.35
N LEU A 43 -12.63 -3.44 9.08
CA LEU A 43 -13.94 -3.94 9.50
C LEU A 43 -14.80 -4.34 8.29
N TYR A 44 -14.96 -3.45 7.33
CA TYR A 44 -15.75 -3.73 6.12
C TYR A 44 -14.94 -4.54 5.09
N GLY A 45 -13.62 -4.56 5.17
CA GLY A 45 -12.75 -5.37 4.31
C GLY A 45 -12.76 -6.84 4.71
N LEU A 46 -12.92 -7.16 5.99
CA LEU A 46 -12.84 -8.54 6.50
C LEU A 46 -13.83 -9.50 5.82
N PRO A 47 -15.13 -9.19 5.69
CA PRO A 47 -16.05 -10.10 5.01
C PRO A 47 -15.70 -10.32 3.54
N PHE A 48 -15.22 -9.30 2.83
CA PHE A 48 -14.77 -9.46 1.45
C PHE A 48 -13.47 -10.25 1.34
N ALA A 49 -12.52 -10.06 2.25
CA ALA A 49 -11.30 -10.86 2.31
C ALA A 49 -11.62 -12.33 2.59
N ALA A 50 -12.52 -12.60 3.52
CA ALA A 50 -13.00 -13.96 3.81
C ALA A 50 -13.71 -14.56 2.60
N ALA A 51 -14.59 -13.81 1.93
CA ALA A 51 -15.30 -14.27 0.73
C ALA A 51 -14.32 -14.60 -0.43
N LEU A 52 -13.28 -13.78 -0.63
CA LEU A 52 -12.23 -14.06 -1.62
C LEU A 52 -11.48 -15.35 -1.28
N MET A 53 -11.09 -15.55 -0.03
CA MET A 53 -10.39 -16.76 0.41
C MET A 53 -11.30 -18.01 0.24
N LEU A 54 -12.52 -17.95 0.75
CA LEU A 54 -13.47 -19.06 0.65
C LEU A 54 -13.80 -19.38 -0.80
N GLY A 55 -14.11 -18.36 -1.61
CA GLY A 55 -14.42 -18.55 -3.03
C GLY A 55 -13.24 -19.14 -3.80
N TYR A 56 -12.01 -18.65 -3.57
CA TYR A 56 -10.83 -19.20 -4.21
C TYR A 56 -10.60 -20.68 -3.87
N HIS A 57 -10.70 -21.05 -2.58
CA HIS A 57 -10.49 -22.42 -2.17
C HIS A 57 -11.63 -23.35 -2.61
N ALA A 58 -12.89 -22.90 -2.55
CA ALA A 58 -14.03 -23.71 -2.98
C ALA A 58 -14.03 -23.97 -4.49
N LEU A 59 -13.63 -22.97 -5.31
CA LEU A 59 -13.74 -23.07 -6.77
C LEU A 59 -12.48 -23.60 -7.44
N LEU A 60 -11.30 -23.41 -6.83
CA LEU A 60 -10.02 -23.67 -7.49
C LEU A 60 -9.09 -24.59 -6.69
N ARG A 61 -9.48 -25.00 -5.49
CA ARG A 61 -8.63 -25.81 -4.57
C ARG A 61 -9.41 -26.91 -3.85
N ASP A 62 -10.54 -27.34 -4.40
CA ASP A 62 -11.37 -28.44 -3.84
C ASP A 62 -11.68 -28.27 -2.35
N GLY A 63 -11.79 -27.02 -1.87
CA GLY A 63 -12.08 -26.70 -0.48
C GLY A 63 -10.89 -26.88 0.50
N LEU A 64 -9.69 -27.20 0.02
CA LEU A 64 -8.50 -27.40 0.86
C LEU A 64 -7.89 -26.07 1.29
N PHE A 65 -7.82 -25.85 2.59
CA PHE A 65 -7.17 -24.66 3.18
C PHE A 65 -5.73 -24.98 3.59
N PRO A 66 -4.77 -24.04 3.37
CA PRO A 66 -3.40 -24.26 3.75
C PRO A 66 -3.24 -24.19 5.28
N ALA A 67 -2.32 -25.00 5.80
CA ALA A 67 -1.88 -24.85 7.16
C ALA A 67 -0.93 -23.65 7.30
N PHE A 68 -0.94 -23.02 8.45
CA PHE A 68 -0.07 -21.90 8.77
C PHE A 68 0.51 -22.02 10.19
N SER A 69 1.67 -21.42 10.39
CA SER A 69 2.40 -21.48 11.66
C SER A 69 2.05 -20.30 12.57
N SER A 70 2.49 -20.38 13.83
CA SER A 70 2.44 -19.22 14.73
C SER A 70 3.25 -18.03 14.19
N ALA A 71 4.33 -18.28 13.46
CA ALA A 71 5.12 -17.23 12.81
C ALA A 71 4.29 -16.47 11.77
N THR A 72 3.44 -17.16 10.97
CA THR A 72 2.50 -16.51 10.05
C THR A 72 1.61 -15.50 10.78
N VAL A 73 1.05 -15.89 11.95
CA VAL A 73 0.19 -15.01 12.75
C VAL A 73 0.98 -13.82 13.32
N ILE A 74 2.18 -14.07 13.85
CA ILE A 74 3.05 -13.01 14.41
C ILE A 74 3.42 -11.99 13.33
N TYR A 75 3.90 -12.45 12.16
CA TYR A 75 4.25 -11.54 11.07
C TYR A 75 3.03 -10.82 10.49
N SER A 76 1.85 -11.46 10.44
CA SER A 76 0.60 -10.82 10.06
C SER A 76 0.20 -9.74 11.07
N ALA A 77 0.37 -9.97 12.36
CA ALA A 77 0.11 -8.99 13.42
C ALA A 77 1.06 -7.79 13.31
N LEU A 78 2.37 -8.04 13.17
CA LEU A 78 3.39 -6.99 13.01
C LEU A 78 3.15 -6.16 11.74
N GLY A 79 2.87 -6.83 10.61
CA GLY A 79 2.54 -6.17 9.35
C GLY A 79 1.24 -5.39 9.43
N GLY A 80 0.22 -5.95 10.09
CA GLY A 80 -1.05 -5.30 10.34
C GLY A 80 -0.91 -4.04 11.20
N LEU A 81 -0.17 -4.12 12.30
CA LEU A 81 0.12 -2.98 13.17
C LEU A 81 0.92 -1.89 12.42
N ALA A 82 1.96 -2.29 11.70
CA ALA A 82 2.74 -1.37 10.88
C ALA A 82 1.85 -0.65 9.85
N GLN A 83 0.91 -1.35 9.21
CA GLN A 83 -0.03 -0.76 8.25
C GLN A 83 -1.01 0.21 8.91
N ILE A 84 -1.49 -0.07 10.12
CA ILE A 84 -2.31 0.85 10.90
C ILE A 84 -1.54 2.14 11.17
N LEU A 85 -0.31 2.03 11.69
CA LEU A 85 0.55 3.18 11.97
C LEU A 85 0.86 3.97 10.70
N ALA A 86 1.23 3.30 9.62
CA ALA A 86 1.50 3.93 8.33
C ALA A 86 0.30 4.74 7.82
N THR A 87 -0.90 4.16 7.88
CA THR A 87 -2.13 4.80 7.43
C THR A 87 -2.47 6.02 8.29
N ASN A 88 -2.39 5.89 9.60
CA ASN A 88 -2.69 6.98 10.53
C ASN A 88 -1.68 8.14 10.36
N LEU A 89 -0.39 7.85 10.25
CA LEU A 89 0.65 8.85 9.97
C LEU A 89 0.42 9.57 8.63
N LEU A 90 0.01 8.83 7.59
CA LEU A 90 -0.31 9.43 6.30
C LEU A 90 -1.52 10.37 6.40
N LEU A 91 -2.57 9.95 7.10
CA LEU A 91 -3.74 10.78 7.31
C LEU A 91 -3.40 12.02 8.18
N MET A 92 -2.54 11.86 9.18
CA MET A 92 -2.03 13.01 9.97
C MET A 92 -1.21 13.98 9.10
N ALA A 93 -0.39 13.47 8.18
CA ALA A 93 0.34 14.32 7.24
C ALA A 93 -0.62 15.16 6.38
N PHE A 94 -1.81 14.64 6.06
CA PHE A 94 -2.83 15.35 5.28
C PHE A 94 -3.54 16.46 6.05
N HIS A 95 -3.61 16.37 7.38
CA HIS A 95 -4.19 17.43 8.23
C HIS A 95 -3.26 18.65 8.37
N HIS A 96 -1.94 18.47 8.23
CA HIS A 96 -1.02 19.59 8.15
C HIS A 96 -1.11 20.21 6.74
N ARG A 97 -1.32 21.53 6.63
CA ARG A 97 -1.58 22.35 5.42
C ARG A 97 -0.77 22.01 4.14
N ASN A 98 0.15 21.04 4.19
CA ASN A 98 1.01 20.57 3.10
C ASN A 98 0.72 19.10 2.74
N PHE A 99 -0.52 18.78 2.31
CA PHE A 99 -0.89 17.48 1.72
C PHE A 99 0.16 16.97 0.71
N VAL A 100 0.61 17.89 -0.16
CA VAL A 100 1.60 17.63 -1.20
C VAL A 100 2.92 17.10 -0.63
N VAL A 101 3.44 17.77 0.41
CA VAL A 101 4.69 17.39 1.07
C VAL A 101 4.55 16.03 1.73
N GLY A 102 3.50 15.82 2.54
CA GLY A 102 3.27 14.53 3.22
C GLY A 102 3.18 13.37 2.25
N THR A 103 2.44 13.54 1.14
CA THR A 103 2.31 12.52 0.09
C THR A 103 3.64 12.26 -0.61
N ALA A 104 4.40 13.30 -0.98
CA ALA A 104 5.69 13.16 -1.65
C ALA A 104 6.67 12.35 -0.80
N TYR A 105 6.77 12.69 0.49
CA TYR A 105 7.69 12.00 1.38
C TYR A 105 7.25 10.58 1.74
N SER A 106 5.94 10.28 1.78
CA SER A 106 5.47 8.90 1.98
C SER A 106 5.88 7.98 0.82
N LYS A 107 6.05 8.51 -0.38
CA LYS A 107 6.47 7.73 -1.57
C LYS A 107 7.96 7.34 -1.54
N THR A 108 8.74 7.82 -0.58
CA THR A 108 10.07 7.27 -0.30
C THR A 108 10.01 5.83 0.21
N GLU A 109 8.80 5.29 0.49
CA GLU A 109 8.58 3.90 0.90
C GLU A 109 9.25 2.88 -0.03
N ALA A 110 9.33 3.16 -1.35
CA ALA A 110 9.97 2.25 -2.30
C ALA A 110 11.47 2.11 -2.03
N ALA A 111 12.17 3.23 -1.75
CA ALA A 111 13.59 3.20 -1.40
C ALA A 111 13.82 2.59 -0.01
N GLN A 112 12.98 2.97 0.97
CA GLN A 112 13.04 2.41 2.32
C GLN A 112 12.74 0.90 2.31
N GLY A 113 11.74 0.45 1.52
CA GLY A 113 11.40 -0.95 1.34
C GLY A 113 12.53 -1.76 0.69
N ALA A 114 13.22 -1.18 -0.29
CA ALA A 114 14.38 -1.80 -0.91
C ALA A 114 15.53 -2.00 0.09
N LEU A 115 15.85 -0.98 0.88
CA LEU A 115 16.88 -1.08 1.92
C LEU A 115 16.50 -2.12 2.98
N LEU A 116 15.27 -2.08 3.48
CA LEU A 116 14.79 -3.01 4.48
C LEU A 116 14.69 -4.45 3.94
N SER A 117 14.34 -4.65 2.66
CA SER A 117 14.26 -5.99 2.08
C SER A 117 15.64 -6.65 1.97
N ILE A 118 16.69 -5.87 1.69
CA ILE A 118 18.07 -6.37 1.73
C ILE A 118 18.47 -6.74 3.15
N LEU A 119 18.21 -5.86 4.11
CA LEU A 119 18.65 -6.05 5.50
C LEU A 119 17.90 -7.17 6.21
N LEU A 120 16.58 -7.29 6.01
CA LEU A 120 15.71 -8.18 6.76
C LEU A 120 15.34 -9.47 6.03
N LEU A 121 15.33 -9.46 4.69
CA LEU A 121 14.98 -10.62 3.87
C LEU A 121 16.18 -11.17 3.07
N GLY A 122 17.33 -10.49 3.06
CA GLY A 122 18.49 -10.86 2.26
C GLY A 122 18.24 -10.78 0.75
N GLU A 123 17.25 -9.99 0.30
CA GLU A 123 16.93 -9.81 -1.12
C GLU A 123 18.11 -9.12 -1.83
N ARG A 124 18.43 -9.56 -3.04
CA ARG A 124 19.43 -8.93 -3.89
C ARG A 124 18.77 -8.14 -4.99
N LEU A 125 19.24 -6.93 -5.20
CA LEU A 125 18.75 -6.04 -6.26
C LEU A 125 19.84 -5.77 -7.26
N SER A 126 19.49 -5.81 -8.54
CA SER A 126 20.41 -5.41 -9.62
C SER A 126 20.64 -3.89 -9.60
N LEU A 127 21.74 -3.45 -10.23
CA LEU A 127 22.03 -2.02 -10.38
C LEU A 127 20.90 -1.28 -11.11
N LEU A 128 20.27 -1.92 -12.11
CA LEU A 128 19.15 -1.36 -12.84
C LEU A 128 17.94 -1.14 -11.93
N ALA A 129 17.68 -2.06 -11.00
CA ALA A 129 16.60 -1.89 -10.01
C ALA A 129 16.88 -0.69 -9.08
N TRP A 130 18.12 -0.49 -8.64
CA TRP A 130 18.50 0.68 -7.83
C TRP A 130 18.33 2.00 -8.59
N ILE A 131 18.77 2.04 -9.86
CA ILE A 131 18.56 3.21 -10.73
C ILE A 131 17.05 3.46 -10.90
N GLY A 132 16.27 2.40 -11.13
CA GLY A 132 14.81 2.47 -11.20
C GLY A 132 14.18 3.05 -9.93
N ILE A 133 14.61 2.61 -8.74
CA ILE A 133 14.14 3.15 -7.45
C ILE A 133 14.42 4.67 -7.37
N ALA A 134 15.66 5.08 -7.67
CA ALA A 134 16.04 6.49 -7.58
C ALA A 134 15.22 7.36 -8.54
N ILE A 135 15.07 6.93 -9.79
CA ILE A 135 14.27 7.63 -10.82
C ILE A 135 12.79 7.68 -10.41
N GLY A 136 12.25 6.56 -9.91
CA GLY A 136 10.86 6.46 -9.48
C GLY A 136 10.53 7.39 -8.31
N VAL A 137 11.39 7.45 -7.32
CA VAL A 137 11.24 8.38 -6.18
C VAL A 137 11.25 9.83 -6.67
N VAL A 138 12.19 10.20 -7.53
CA VAL A 138 12.24 11.56 -8.13
C VAL A 138 10.96 11.84 -8.93
N GLY A 139 10.53 10.88 -9.76
CA GLY A 139 9.31 11.01 -10.58
C GLY A 139 8.07 11.26 -9.71
N VAL A 140 7.85 10.44 -8.68
CA VAL A 140 6.70 10.59 -7.78
C VAL A 140 6.78 11.86 -6.94
N MET A 141 7.96 12.27 -6.52
CA MET A 141 8.14 13.55 -5.84
C MET A 141 7.75 14.73 -6.75
N LEU A 142 8.16 14.71 -8.01
CA LEU A 142 7.81 15.73 -8.99
C LEU A 142 6.29 15.79 -9.21
N LEU A 143 5.62 14.63 -9.29
CA LEU A 143 4.17 14.53 -9.41
C LEU A 143 3.45 15.08 -8.17
N SER A 144 3.94 14.71 -6.99
CA SER A 144 3.34 15.12 -5.71
C SER A 144 3.46 16.61 -5.44
N THR A 145 4.45 17.30 -6.02
CA THR A 145 4.64 18.75 -5.86
C THR A 145 3.74 19.59 -6.77
N GLY A 146 2.89 18.96 -7.59
CA GLY A 146 2.02 19.67 -8.53
C GLY A 146 2.80 20.55 -9.52
N GLY A 147 4.07 20.17 -9.79
CA GLY A 147 4.94 20.88 -10.72
C GLY A 147 5.58 22.16 -10.17
N LYS A 148 5.48 22.44 -8.92
CA LYS A 148 6.32 23.47 -8.29
C LYS A 148 7.77 22.98 -8.31
N ARG A 149 8.66 23.75 -8.94
CA ARG A 149 10.09 23.47 -8.89
C ARG A 149 10.56 23.59 -7.44
N MET A 150 10.80 22.46 -6.80
CA MET A 150 11.51 22.43 -5.52
C MET A 150 12.99 22.26 -5.81
N SER A 151 13.81 23.18 -5.34
CA SER A 151 15.25 22.99 -5.34
C SER A 151 15.64 21.89 -4.34
N ALA A 152 16.84 21.30 -4.49
CA ALA A 152 17.36 20.37 -3.47
C ALA A 152 17.39 21.02 -2.07
N GLY A 153 17.64 22.32 -1.99
CA GLY A 153 17.61 23.08 -0.74
C GLY A 153 16.21 23.20 -0.15
N ASP A 154 15.17 23.37 -0.99
CA ASP A 154 13.79 23.41 -0.51
C ASP A 154 13.34 22.05 -0.02
N PHE A 155 13.78 20.97 -0.68
CA PHE A 155 13.55 19.60 -0.22
C PHE A 155 14.17 19.37 1.16
N LEU A 156 15.43 19.70 1.36
CA LEU A 156 16.10 19.56 2.66
C LEU A 156 15.44 20.42 3.75
N ARG A 157 15.05 21.64 3.44
CA ARG A 157 14.30 22.50 4.38
C ARG A 157 12.93 21.92 4.72
N ALA A 158 12.26 21.29 3.75
CA ALA A 158 10.96 20.65 3.97
C ALA A 158 11.04 19.43 4.90
N LEU A 159 12.20 18.77 5.05
CA LEU A 159 12.41 17.69 6.04
C LEU A 159 12.13 18.11 7.47
N GLY A 160 12.34 19.40 7.79
CA GLY A 160 12.00 19.97 9.11
C GLY A 160 10.49 20.12 9.35
N GLN A 161 9.65 20.05 8.31
CA GLN A 161 8.21 20.23 8.43
C GLN A 161 7.54 18.99 9.03
N PRO A 162 6.52 19.15 9.91
CA PRO A 162 5.78 18.01 10.46
C PRO A 162 5.21 17.07 9.38
N ALA A 163 4.65 17.62 8.30
CA ALA A 163 4.09 16.84 7.19
C ALA A 163 5.14 15.92 6.53
N ALA A 164 6.39 16.38 6.37
CA ALA A 164 7.47 15.57 5.82
C ALA A 164 7.85 14.41 6.77
N ARG A 165 7.98 14.71 8.07
CA ARG A 165 8.29 13.71 9.09
C ARG A 165 7.21 12.62 9.16
N TYR A 166 5.94 13.00 9.17
CA TYR A 166 4.83 12.06 9.10
C TYR A 166 4.83 11.26 7.80
N GLY A 167 5.11 11.89 6.65
CA GLY A 167 5.23 11.22 5.37
C GLY A 167 6.33 10.16 5.36
N ILE A 168 7.56 10.51 5.80
CA ILE A 168 8.70 9.58 5.87
C ILE A 168 8.40 8.42 6.82
N ALA A 169 7.87 8.72 8.01
CA ALA A 169 7.49 7.69 8.97
C ALA A 169 6.40 6.76 8.42
N SER A 170 5.40 7.32 7.72
CA SER A 170 4.38 6.54 7.02
C SER A 170 5.01 5.61 5.98
N GLY A 171 5.93 6.12 5.16
CA GLY A 171 6.67 5.32 4.17
C GLY A 171 7.45 4.18 4.82
N PHE A 172 8.12 4.44 5.94
CA PHE A 172 8.86 3.43 6.70
C PHE A 172 7.93 2.31 7.20
N PHE A 173 6.81 2.66 7.81
CA PHE A 173 5.85 1.65 8.29
C PHE A 173 5.15 0.89 7.15
N PHE A 174 4.89 1.53 5.99
CA PHE A 174 4.43 0.79 4.82
C PHE A 174 5.50 -0.17 4.27
N ALA A 175 6.78 0.20 4.31
CA ALA A 175 7.87 -0.69 3.94
C ALA A 175 7.95 -1.88 4.91
N LEU A 176 7.87 -1.65 6.22
CA LEU A 176 7.81 -2.73 7.23
C LEU A 176 6.59 -3.63 7.02
N THR A 177 5.43 -3.07 6.68
CA THR A 177 4.24 -3.86 6.32
C THR A 177 4.55 -4.84 5.20
N ALA A 178 5.15 -4.37 4.10
CA ALA A 178 5.46 -5.23 2.97
C ALA A 178 6.43 -6.37 3.33
N ILE A 179 7.46 -6.06 4.13
CA ILE A 179 8.43 -7.04 4.63
C ILE A 179 7.73 -8.10 5.49
N ALA A 180 6.92 -7.66 6.45
CA ALA A 180 6.22 -8.56 7.36
C ALA A 180 5.21 -9.46 6.63
N ILE A 181 4.44 -8.89 5.69
CA ILE A 181 3.49 -9.65 4.86
C ILE A 181 4.23 -10.65 3.97
N ARG A 182 5.34 -10.26 3.33
CA ARG A 182 6.16 -11.21 2.57
C ARG A 182 6.63 -12.35 3.45
N ARG A 183 7.14 -12.05 4.65
CA ARG A 183 7.58 -13.09 5.59
C ARG A 183 6.41 -13.99 6.00
N ALA A 184 5.26 -13.41 6.34
CA ALA A 184 4.07 -14.18 6.70
C ALA A 184 3.63 -15.14 5.57
N THR A 185 3.67 -14.68 4.30
CA THR A 185 3.30 -15.54 3.16
C THR A 185 4.29 -16.68 2.91
N MET A 186 5.57 -16.50 3.24
CA MET A 186 6.57 -17.56 3.13
C MET A 186 6.42 -18.65 4.21
N ASP A 187 5.78 -18.33 5.33
CA ASP A 187 5.56 -19.28 6.44
C ASP A 187 4.21 -20.02 6.35
N VAL A 188 3.40 -19.75 5.31
CA VAL A 188 2.20 -20.54 5.01
C VAL A 188 2.61 -21.82 4.28
N ILE A 189 2.09 -22.96 4.71
CA ILE A 189 2.44 -24.27 4.16
C ILE A 189 1.57 -24.57 2.94
N THR A 190 1.97 -24.05 1.79
CA THR A 190 1.30 -24.27 0.51
C THR A 190 2.25 -23.98 -0.67
N PRO A 191 2.17 -24.76 -1.77
CA PRO A 191 2.89 -24.42 -2.99
C PRO A 191 2.23 -23.27 -3.78
N ASP A 192 1.01 -22.88 -3.41
CA ASP A 192 0.22 -21.87 -4.11
C ASP A 192 0.35 -20.49 -3.47
N PRO A 193 1.03 -19.54 -4.13
CA PRO A 193 1.25 -18.22 -3.57
C PRO A 193 -0.03 -17.37 -3.42
N ILE A 194 -1.07 -17.63 -4.20
CA ILE A 194 -2.36 -16.93 -4.06
C ILE A 194 -3.06 -17.40 -2.79
N SER A 195 -3.06 -18.72 -2.54
CA SER A 195 -3.60 -19.30 -1.32
C SER A 195 -2.87 -18.74 -0.08
N ALA A 196 -1.52 -18.66 -0.13
CA ALA A 196 -0.73 -18.04 0.93
C ALA A 196 -1.11 -16.56 1.15
N ALA A 197 -1.23 -15.79 0.07
CA ALA A 197 -1.58 -14.37 0.13
C ALA A 197 -2.97 -14.13 0.73
N LEU A 198 -3.98 -14.92 0.32
CA LEU A 198 -5.36 -14.80 0.81
C LEU A 198 -5.47 -15.21 2.27
N THR A 199 -4.75 -16.25 2.70
CA THR A 199 -4.70 -16.67 4.10
C THR A 199 -4.10 -15.57 4.98
N VAL A 200 -2.94 -15.05 4.60
CA VAL A 200 -2.29 -13.93 5.32
C VAL A 200 -3.17 -12.68 5.31
N LEU A 201 -3.89 -12.41 4.21
CA LEU A 201 -4.82 -11.29 4.12
C LEU A 201 -5.93 -11.38 5.18
N VAL A 202 -6.60 -12.52 5.27
CA VAL A 202 -7.71 -12.70 6.24
C VAL A 202 -7.19 -12.57 7.66
N ILE A 203 -6.07 -13.23 8.00
CA ILE A 203 -5.45 -13.14 9.32
C ILE A 203 -5.08 -11.68 9.64
N THR A 204 -4.41 -11.00 8.73
CA THR A 204 -3.96 -9.61 8.93
C THR A 204 -5.15 -8.67 9.14
N VAL A 205 -6.18 -8.75 8.27
CA VAL A 205 -7.34 -7.85 8.34
C VAL A 205 -8.18 -8.14 9.59
N ALA A 206 -8.30 -9.39 10.01
CA ALA A 206 -8.97 -9.76 11.27
C ALA A 206 -8.24 -9.15 12.48
N LEU A 207 -6.91 -9.31 12.54
CA LEU A 207 -6.08 -8.72 13.59
C LEU A 207 -6.15 -7.19 13.60
N GLN A 208 -6.12 -6.56 12.43
CA GLN A 208 -6.28 -5.11 12.30
C GLN A 208 -7.66 -4.63 12.78
N THR A 209 -8.71 -5.39 12.47
CA THR A 209 -10.08 -5.08 12.94
C THR A 209 -10.14 -5.12 14.45
N VAL A 210 -9.53 -6.12 15.09
CA VAL A 210 -9.47 -6.23 16.55
C VAL A 210 -8.61 -5.11 17.15
N MET A 211 -7.41 -4.87 16.63
CA MET A 211 -6.50 -3.86 17.17
C MET A 211 -7.06 -2.44 17.02
N GLN A 212 -7.47 -2.07 15.81
CA GLN A 212 -7.98 -0.71 15.55
C GLN A 212 -9.38 -0.52 16.14
N GLY A 213 -10.24 -1.55 16.08
CA GLY A 213 -11.57 -1.53 16.67
C GLY A 213 -11.50 -1.45 18.19
N GLY A 214 -10.66 -2.23 18.83
CA GLY A 214 -10.41 -2.16 20.27
C GLY A 214 -9.87 -0.80 20.70
N TYR A 215 -8.94 -0.23 19.94
CA TYR A 215 -8.44 1.13 20.19
C TYR A 215 -9.56 2.17 20.06
N LEU A 216 -10.38 2.10 19.02
CA LEU A 216 -11.50 3.04 18.80
C LEU A 216 -12.54 2.95 19.92
N LEU A 217 -12.92 1.73 20.32
CA LEU A 217 -13.86 1.51 21.43
C LEU A 217 -13.34 2.09 22.75
N TRP A 218 -12.04 2.04 22.96
CA TRP A 218 -11.43 2.55 24.20
C TRP A 218 -11.25 4.07 24.19
N ARG A 219 -10.82 4.66 23.06
CA ARG A 219 -10.38 6.06 23.01
C ARG A 219 -11.42 7.01 22.38
N GLU A 220 -12.24 6.51 21.48
CA GLU A 220 -13.16 7.30 20.65
C GLU A 220 -14.50 6.56 20.47
N PRO A 221 -15.17 6.10 21.56
CA PRO A 221 -16.38 5.25 21.45
C PRO A 221 -17.52 5.93 20.68
N GLU A 222 -17.59 7.26 20.71
CA GLU A 222 -18.59 8.03 19.96
C GLU A 222 -18.41 7.92 18.44
N GLN A 223 -17.21 7.60 17.96
CA GLN A 223 -16.94 7.42 16.54
C GLN A 223 -17.43 6.07 16.00
N VAL A 224 -17.61 5.08 16.88
CA VAL A 224 -18.09 3.73 16.48
C VAL A 224 -19.42 3.81 15.77
N ARG A 225 -20.35 4.62 16.29
CA ARG A 225 -21.66 4.84 15.68
C ARG A 225 -21.52 5.37 14.24
N ARG A 226 -20.62 6.33 14.01
CA ARG A 226 -20.38 6.91 12.67
C ARG A 226 -19.84 5.89 11.67
N VAL A 227 -19.02 4.94 12.12
CA VAL A 227 -18.53 3.85 11.28
C VAL A 227 -19.69 3.04 10.69
N PHE A 228 -20.72 2.74 11.50
CA PHE A 228 -21.89 2.00 11.05
C PHE A 228 -22.91 2.87 10.28
N GLU A 229 -23.11 4.13 10.65
CA GLU A 229 -23.99 5.05 9.92
C GLU A 229 -23.56 5.29 8.47
N THR A 230 -22.24 5.24 8.22
CA THR A 230 -21.66 5.46 6.88
C THR A 230 -21.48 4.17 6.07
N TRP A 231 -22.11 3.06 6.44
CA TRP A 231 -21.87 1.72 5.92
C TRP A 231 -21.81 1.61 4.38
N ARG A 232 -22.61 2.38 3.66
CA ARG A 232 -22.64 2.34 2.17
C ARG A 232 -21.32 2.78 1.54
N VAL A 233 -20.76 3.89 2.03
CA VAL A 233 -19.46 4.39 1.54
C VAL A 233 -18.32 3.60 2.16
N SER A 234 -18.43 3.27 3.43
CA SER A 234 -17.49 2.46 4.19
C SER A 234 -17.32 1.05 3.59
N GLY A 235 -18.44 0.43 3.16
CA GLY A 235 -18.42 -0.86 2.46
C GLY A 235 -17.66 -0.82 1.13
N GLN A 236 -17.78 0.27 0.37
CA GLN A 236 -16.97 0.46 -0.86
C GLN A 236 -15.47 0.54 -0.54
N VAL A 237 -15.10 1.27 0.52
CA VAL A 237 -13.71 1.33 0.98
C VAL A 237 -13.21 -0.05 1.39
N GLY A 238 -14.00 -0.81 2.16
CA GLY A 238 -13.67 -2.17 2.58
C GLY A 238 -13.48 -3.12 1.40
N PHE A 239 -14.41 -3.12 0.45
CA PHE A 239 -14.34 -3.92 -0.78
C PHE A 239 -13.06 -3.63 -1.58
N LEU A 240 -12.81 -2.35 -1.90
CA LEU A 240 -11.62 -1.94 -2.64
C LEU A 240 -10.33 -2.22 -1.86
N SER A 241 -10.38 -2.12 -0.52
CA SER A 241 -9.24 -2.46 0.34
C SER A 241 -8.95 -3.95 0.32
N ALA A 242 -9.96 -4.81 0.41
CA ALA A 242 -9.78 -6.26 0.37
C ALA A 242 -9.20 -6.73 -0.96
N LEU A 243 -9.79 -6.28 -2.09
CA LEU A 243 -9.28 -6.62 -3.42
C LEU A 243 -7.86 -6.07 -3.65
N GLY A 244 -7.62 -4.80 -3.32
CA GLY A 244 -6.31 -4.19 -3.48
C GLY A 244 -5.26 -4.88 -2.61
N SER A 245 -5.59 -5.22 -1.36
CA SER A 245 -4.67 -5.94 -0.47
C SER A 245 -4.44 -7.39 -0.93
N ALA A 246 -5.45 -8.09 -1.47
CA ALA A 246 -5.26 -9.41 -2.07
C ALA A 246 -4.22 -9.35 -3.20
N CYS A 247 -4.34 -8.35 -4.07
CA CYS A 247 -3.39 -8.12 -5.16
C CYS A 247 -1.98 -7.75 -4.65
N TRP A 248 -1.86 -6.86 -3.66
CA TRP A 248 -0.57 -6.51 -3.04
C TRP A 248 0.10 -7.72 -2.39
N PHE A 249 -0.64 -8.50 -1.61
CA PHE A 249 -0.11 -9.66 -0.89
C PHE A 249 0.31 -10.75 -1.87
N THR A 250 -0.43 -10.95 -2.97
CA THR A 250 -0.02 -11.84 -4.07
C THR A 250 1.27 -11.35 -4.71
N GLY A 251 1.42 -10.06 -4.94
CA GLY A 251 2.67 -9.47 -5.41
C GLY A 251 3.84 -9.78 -4.46
N PHE A 252 3.67 -9.51 -3.17
CA PHE A 252 4.69 -9.80 -2.16
C PHE A 252 4.97 -11.30 -1.97
N ALA A 253 3.99 -12.18 -2.15
CA ALA A 253 4.19 -13.62 -2.08
C ALA A 253 5.05 -14.14 -3.26
N THR A 254 5.03 -13.47 -4.42
CA THR A 254 5.57 -14.00 -5.68
C THR A 254 6.81 -13.28 -6.20
N ALA A 255 7.13 -12.08 -5.68
CA ALA A 255 8.29 -11.30 -6.15
C ALA A 255 8.96 -10.53 -5.00
N PRO A 256 10.23 -10.12 -5.17
CA PRO A 256 10.94 -9.27 -4.22
C PRO A 256 10.16 -7.99 -3.89
N VAL A 257 10.16 -7.61 -2.61
CA VAL A 257 9.40 -6.47 -2.10
C VAL A 257 9.75 -5.18 -2.85
N ALA A 258 11.03 -4.96 -3.12
CA ALA A 258 11.48 -3.77 -3.83
C ALA A 258 10.87 -3.67 -5.24
N LEU A 259 10.83 -4.76 -6.01
CA LEU A 259 10.24 -4.77 -7.36
C LEU A 259 8.73 -4.47 -7.31
N VAL A 260 8.02 -5.12 -6.40
CA VAL A 260 6.60 -4.88 -6.19
C VAL A 260 6.33 -3.41 -5.83
N ARG A 261 7.17 -2.82 -4.98
CA ARG A 261 7.03 -1.40 -4.58
C ARG A 261 7.34 -0.42 -5.71
N ILE A 262 8.34 -0.70 -6.56
CA ILE A 262 8.65 0.14 -7.73
C ILE A 262 7.48 0.10 -8.72
N VAL A 263 7.02 -1.09 -9.08
CA VAL A 263 5.88 -1.25 -10.00
C VAL A 263 4.60 -0.65 -9.40
N GLY A 264 4.43 -0.77 -8.09
CA GLY A 264 3.32 -0.17 -7.35
C GLY A 264 3.24 1.35 -7.42
N GLN A 265 4.34 2.05 -7.74
CA GLN A 265 4.31 3.49 -8.01
C GLN A 265 3.43 3.86 -9.20
N SER A 266 3.08 2.88 -10.07
CA SER A 266 2.07 3.05 -11.12
C SER A 266 0.70 3.52 -10.59
N GLU A 267 0.41 3.37 -9.30
CA GLU A 267 -0.76 3.98 -8.63
C GLU A 267 -0.92 5.46 -8.97
N VAL A 268 0.20 6.20 -9.04
CA VAL A 268 0.18 7.64 -9.33
C VAL A 268 -0.22 7.89 -10.78
N VAL A 269 0.21 7.02 -11.71
CA VAL A 269 -0.22 7.07 -13.12
C VAL A 269 -1.73 6.91 -13.22
N PHE A 270 -2.29 5.91 -12.51
CA PHE A 270 -3.73 5.69 -12.47
C PHE A 270 -4.48 6.88 -11.84
N THR A 271 -3.96 7.42 -10.73
CA THR A 271 -4.57 8.59 -10.06
C THR A 271 -4.65 9.79 -10.99
N LEU A 272 -3.58 10.10 -11.72
CA LEU A 272 -3.54 11.21 -12.67
C LEU A 272 -4.39 10.94 -13.91
N SER A 273 -4.43 9.70 -14.38
CA SER A 273 -5.33 9.30 -15.46
C SER A 273 -6.79 9.52 -15.07
N PHE A 274 -7.19 9.14 -13.87
CA PHE A 274 -8.53 9.43 -13.34
C PHE A 274 -8.80 10.95 -13.28
N ALA A 275 -7.85 11.74 -12.78
CA ALA A 275 -8.00 13.19 -12.73
C ALA A 275 -8.16 13.79 -14.14
N HIS A 276 -7.36 13.34 -15.09
CA HIS A 276 -7.40 13.84 -16.46
C HIS A 276 -8.68 13.44 -17.21
N PHE A 277 -9.01 12.14 -17.24
CA PHE A 277 -10.12 11.63 -18.05
C PHE A 277 -11.49 11.83 -17.40
N TYR A 278 -11.58 11.68 -16.07
CA TYR A 278 -12.86 11.76 -15.35
C TYR A 278 -13.16 13.17 -14.84
N LEU A 279 -12.15 13.89 -14.31
CA LEU A 279 -12.32 15.26 -13.82
C LEU A 279 -12.01 16.31 -14.88
N ARG A 280 -11.55 15.87 -16.08
CA ARG A 280 -11.17 16.75 -17.21
C ARG A 280 -10.10 17.79 -16.85
N GLU A 281 -9.24 17.47 -15.88
CA GLU A 281 -8.13 18.31 -15.48
C GLU A 281 -7.02 18.28 -16.55
N ARG A 282 -6.45 19.44 -16.87
CA ARG A 282 -5.32 19.51 -17.81
C ARG A 282 -4.02 19.15 -17.10
N LEU A 283 -3.32 18.15 -17.59
CA LEU A 283 -2.00 17.79 -17.09
C LEU A 283 -0.99 18.91 -17.35
N ARG A 284 -0.21 19.23 -16.32
CA ARG A 284 0.90 20.19 -16.43
C ARG A 284 2.13 19.48 -17.01
N ARG A 285 3.03 20.23 -17.66
CA ARG A 285 4.27 19.66 -18.24
C ARG A 285 5.09 18.89 -17.20
N SER A 286 5.19 19.36 -15.97
CA SER A 286 5.86 18.70 -14.88
C SER A 286 5.24 17.36 -14.48
N GLU A 287 3.91 17.23 -14.58
CA GLU A 287 3.19 15.99 -14.32
C GLU A 287 3.49 14.96 -15.41
N VAL A 288 3.55 15.40 -16.66
CA VAL A 288 3.98 14.53 -17.78
C VAL A 288 5.40 14.04 -17.60
N ILE A 289 6.34 14.92 -17.21
CA ILE A 289 7.73 14.50 -16.91
C ILE A 289 7.77 13.50 -15.76
N GLY A 290 7.06 13.77 -14.67
CA GLY A 290 6.99 12.86 -13.54
C GLY A 290 6.39 11.50 -13.91
N LEU A 291 5.34 11.46 -14.75
CA LEU A 291 4.79 10.22 -15.29
C LEU A 291 5.83 9.43 -16.10
N LEU A 292 6.55 10.10 -16.98
CA LEU A 292 7.61 9.46 -17.79
C LEU A 292 8.71 8.87 -16.91
N LEU A 293 9.10 9.58 -15.84
CA LEU A 293 10.10 9.07 -14.88
C LEU A 293 9.57 7.82 -14.15
N VAL A 294 8.31 7.81 -13.70
CA VAL A 294 7.72 6.63 -13.05
C VAL A 294 7.64 5.44 -14.01
N VAL A 295 7.23 5.66 -15.25
CA VAL A 295 7.20 4.60 -16.27
C VAL A 295 8.61 4.08 -16.55
N SER A 296 9.59 4.97 -16.71
CA SER A 296 11.00 4.58 -16.89
C SER A 296 11.54 3.77 -15.71
N ALA A 297 11.19 4.14 -14.48
CA ALA A 297 11.55 3.41 -13.27
C ALA A 297 11.00 1.98 -13.28
N VAL A 298 9.74 1.81 -13.67
CA VAL A 298 9.12 0.48 -13.80
C VAL A 298 9.83 -0.35 -14.87
N VAL A 299 10.10 0.23 -16.03
CA VAL A 299 10.83 -0.47 -17.11
C VAL A 299 12.23 -0.91 -16.66
N LEU A 300 12.99 -0.02 -16.01
CA LEU A 300 14.32 -0.35 -15.49
C LEU A 300 14.26 -1.46 -14.43
N ALA A 301 13.27 -1.42 -13.54
CA ALA A 301 13.08 -2.47 -12.54
C ALA A 301 12.77 -3.83 -13.20
N LEU A 302 11.93 -3.85 -14.24
CA LEU A 302 11.59 -5.06 -14.99
C LEU A 302 12.79 -5.63 -15.75
N LEU A 303 13.59 -4.76 -16.36
CA LEU A 303 14.84 -5.18 -17.03
C LEU A 303 15.86 -5.73 -16.01
N GLY A 304 16.00 -5.07 -14.88
CA GLY A 304 16.87 -5.52 -13.80
C GLY A 304 16.40 -6.79 -13.08
N ALA A 305 15.15 -7.16 -13.22
CA ALA A 305 14.61 -8.39 -12.64
C ALA A 305 14.85 -9.64 -13.50
N ARG A 306 15.30 -9.46 -14.76
CA ARG A 306 15.57 -10.54 -15.72
C ARG A 306 17.05 -10.96 -15.75
N GLY A 307 17.95 -10.14 -15.25
CA GLY A 307 19.36 -10.43 -15.07
C GLY A 307 19.68 -10.84 -13.63
#